data_ff8925aadb3a9f254c1a6039779d1906
#
_entry.id   ff8925aadb3a9f254c1a6039779d1906
#
_cell.length_a   1.000
_cell.length_b   1.000
_cell.length_c   1.000
_cell.angle_alpha   90.00
_cell.angle_beta   90.00
_cell.angle_gamma   90.00
#
_symmetry.space_group_name_H-M   'P 1'
#
loop_
_entity.id
_entity.type
_entity.pdbx_description
1 polymer ?
#
loop_
_entity_poly.entity_id
_entity_poly.type
_entity_poly.pdbx_seq_one_letter_code
_entity_poly.pdbx_strand_id
1 'polypeptide(L)'
;MFSLGFCLSVAVPALAETILLTGATVHTVSGPTLAPGQVLIKDGKIVAVDKVIRTKADKVVKLDGRHLYPGLIAASTSLGLVEINAVRATRDASEVGEYTPDVESWVAVNPDSELIPVARANGITHFLPVPSGGIVAGQSGLMVADGWTIEDMTIKKAVALHIFWPGMELDTTPKEEFKDKSKWKSLEDQAKERREKIKALEDFFEEARAYAKAREAGGKNGLPSENVVPAWEAMLPYARSELPVMVHADNERQIKTAVQWAATNSFKIIVAGARDAWKVAGLLATNQVPVIFERIYNQASALSSTPARDTHRYDVYFTAPETLHQAGVKVILSEGLDGQAAATLRNLPYSAAQAVAFGLPEDEALKSITLYPAQVLGVADRLGSIEAGKEATLFAADGDILDLRSHVKRMWIAGREVNLENRHTRLYEKYRARPRAK
;
A
#
# COMPACT_ATOMS: atom_id res chain seq x y z
N MET A 1 39.50 -11.80 -47.21
CA MET A 1 39.85 -12.50 -45.98
C MET A 1 39.61 -11.51 -44.82
N PHE A 2 38.39 -11.49 -44.28
CA PHE A 2 38.02 -10.60 -43.14
C PHE A 2 38.07 -11.43 -41.87
N SER A 3 38.98 -11.07 -40.96
CA SER A 3 39.13 -11.68 -39.65
C SER A 3 38.10 -11.04 -38.69
N LEU A 4 37.09 -11.81 -38.28
CA LEU A 4 36.17 -11.43 -37.19
C LEU A 4 36.88 -11.64 -35.87
N GLY A 5 37.30 -10.54 -35.23
CA GLY A 5 37.81 -10.54 -33.85
C GLY A 5 36.63 -10.72 -32.87
N PHE A 6 36.57 -11.88 -32.22
CA PHE A 6 35.62 -12.16 -31.13
C PHE A 6 36.16 -11.51 -29.85
N CYS A 7 35.61 -10.34 -29.46
CA CYS A 7 35.86 -9.78 -28.16
C CYS A 7 35.11 -10.62 -27.10
N LEU A 8 35.83 -11.49 -26.39
CA LEU A 8 35.37 -12.08 -25.14
C LEU A 8 35.33 -10.98 -24.05
N SER A 9 34.14 -10.46 -23.76
CA SER A 9 33.93 -9.66 -22.55
C SER A 9 33.98 -10.61 -21.35
N VAL A 10 35.11 -10.61 -20.63
CA VAL A 10 35.25 -11.25 -19.32
C VAL A 10 34.39 -10.43 -18.36
N ALA A 11 33.21 -10.93 -17.99
CA ALA A 11 32.47 -10.40 -16.86
C ALA A 11 33.29 -10.65 -15.59
N VAL A 12 33.95 -9.61 -15.07
CA VAL A 12 34.55 -9.64 -13.77
C VAL A 12 33.42 -9.79 -12.76
N PRO A 13 33.36 -10.86 -11.94
CA PRO A 13 32.36 -10.95 -10.88
C PRO A 13 32.59 -9.76 -9.96
N ALA A 14 31.58 -8.87 -9.83
CA ALA A 14 31.59 -7.84 -8.83
C ALA A 14 31.74 -8.55 -7.48
N LEU A 15 32.89 -8.34 -6.78
CA LEU A 15 33.06 -8.84 -5.43
C LEU A 15 31.91 -8.33 -4.57
N ALA A 16 31.17 -9.27 -4.00
CA ALA A 16 30.02 -8.99 -3.15
C ALA A 16 30.46 -8.13 -1.95
N GLU A 17 30.15 -6.83 -1.99
CA GLU A 17 30.51 -5.89 -0.91
C GLU A 17 29.71 -6.24 0.35
N THR A 18 30.42 -6.47 1.45
CA THR A 18 29.81 -6.65 2.77
C THR A 18 29.79 -5.32 3.52
N ILE A 19 28.62 -4.93 4.03
CA ILE A 19 28.41 -3.68 4.77
C ILE A 19 27.96 -4.02 6.20
N LEU A 20 28.69 -3.51 7.19
CA LEU A 20 28.32 -3.63 8.61
C LEU A 20 27.81 -2.28 9.11
N LEU A 21 26.52 -2.22 9.46
CA LEU A 21 25.89 -1.08 10.15
C LEU A 21 26.08 -1.29 11.66
N THR A 22 26.58 -0.26 12.38
CA THR A 22 26.92 -0.39 13.80
C THR A 22 26.42 0.78 14.63
N GLY A 23 26.18 0.55 15.94
CA GLY A 23 25.91 1.61 16.92
C GLY A 23 24.49 2.17 16.90
N ALA A 24 23.58 1.59 16.10
CA ALA A 24 22.20 2.03 16.03
C ALA A 24 21.30 1.38 17.09
N THR A 25 20.19 2.02 17.41
CA THR A 25 19.01 1.35 17.97
C THR A 25 18.29 0.66 16.81
N VAL A 26 18.36 -0.68 16.73
CA VAL A 26 17.79 -1.48 15.64
C VAL A 26 16.40 -1.93 16.02
N HIS A 27 15.37 -1.39 15.33
CA HIS A 27 13.98 -1.81 15.45
C HIS A 27 13.72 -2.98 14.51
N THR A 28 13.81 -4.20 15.03
CA THR A 28 13.66 -5.41 14.20
C THR A 28 12.23 -5.60 13.71
N VAL A 29 11.24 -5.07 14.42
CA VAL A 29 9.78 -5.16 14.21
C VAL A 29 9.20 -6.56 14.45
N SER A 30 9.90 -7.62 14.05
CA SER A 30 9.49 -9.02 14.28
C SER A 30 10.00 -9.61 15.60
N GLY A 31 10.93 -8.90 16.25
CA GLY A 31 11.57 -9.31 17.51
C GLY A 31 11.93 -8.10 18.38
N PRO A 32 12.78 -8.30 19.39
CA PRO A 32 13.16 -7.23 20.31
C PRO A 32 13.99 -6.15 19.63
N THR A 33 13.85 -4.90 20.06
CA THR A 33 14.74 -3.80 19.70
C THR A 33 16.13 -4.03 20.30
N LEU A 34 17.19 -3.82 19.50
CA LEU A 34 18.57 -3.97 19.92
C LEU A 34 19.22 -2.59 20.05
N ALA A 35 19.62 -2.21 21.26
CA ALA A 35 20.25 -0.92 21.55
C ALA A 35 21.51 -1.11 22.44
N PRO A 36 22.75 -0.93 21.93
CA PRO A 36 23.06 -0.81 20.50
C PRO A 36 22.92 -2.14 19.77
N GLY A 37 22.61 -2.07 18.47
CA GLY A 37 22.55 -3.20 17.57
C GLY A 37 23.43 -3.05 16.35
N GLN A 38 23.63 -4.15 15.64
CA GLN A 38 24.42 -4.24 14.41
C GLN A 38 23.67 -5.04 13.36
N VAL A 39 23.82 -4.66 12.10
CA VAL A 39 23.25 -5.36 10.95
C VAL A 39 24.34 -5.59 9.91
N LEU A 40 24.56 -6.83 9.53
CA LEU A 40 25.50 -7.21 8.47
C LEU A 40 24.72 -7.45 7.18
N ILE A 41 25.11 -6.75 6.13
CA ILE A 41 24.52 -6.83 4.79
C ILE A 41 25.53 -7.45 3.85
N LYS A 42 25.07 -8.38 3.01
CA LYS A 42 25.87 -8.97 1.92
C LYS A 42 24.93 -9.25 0.73
N ASP A 43 25.36 -8.94 -0.47
CA ASP A 43 24.59 -9.19 -1.72
C ASP A 43 23.15 -8.65 -1.66
N GLY A 44 22.97 -7.47 -1.09
CA GLY A 44 21.64 -6.86 -0.95
C GLY A 44 20.75 -7.46 0.13
N LYS A 45 21.22 -8.48 0.87
CA LYS A 45 20.46 -9.15 1.93
C LYS A 45 21.07 -8.94 3.30
N ILE A 46 20.23 -9.00 4.31
CA ILE A 46 20.63 -9.05 5.71
C ILE A 46 21.13 -10.46 6.00
N VAL A 47 22.37 -10.60 6.44
CA VAL A 47 22.95 -11.91 6.80
C VAL A 47 23.02 -12.14 8.30
N ALA A 48 23.09 -11.07 9.10
CA ALA A 48 23.05 -11.17 10.56
C ALA A 48 22.49 -9.89 11.18
N VAL A 49 21.81 -10.04 12.31
CA VAL A 49 21.31 -8.96 13.17
C VAL A 49 21.60 -9.36 14.61
N ASP A 50 22.42 -8.59 15.32
CA ASP A 50 22.80 -8.89 16.71
C ASP A 50 23.31 -7.63 17.41
N LYS A 51 23.52 -7.71 18.74
CA LYS A 51 24.23 -6.67 19.51
C LYS A 51 25.70 -6.55 19.11
N VAL A 52 26.35 -7.66 18.78
CA VAL A 52 27.76 -7.72 18.38
C VAL A 52 27.96 -8.72 17.26
N ILE A 53 28.39 -8.26 16.10
CA ILE A 53 28.76 -9.08 14.94
C ILE A 53 30.25 -9.02 14.77
N ARG A 54 30.93 -10.18 14.84
CA ARG A 54 32.39 -10.28 14.76
C ARG A 54 32.92 -10.51 13.34
N THR A 55 32.02 -10.61 12.36
CA THR A 55 32.42 -10.82 10.96
C THR A 55 33.04 -9.56 10.40
N LYS A 56 34.22 -9.72 9.75
CA LYS A 56 34.88 -8.63 9.03
C LYS A 56 34.03 -8.21 7.84
N ALA A 57 33.77 -6.92 7.70
CA ALA A 57 33.04 -6.33 6.55
C ALA A 57 33.97 -5.44 5.74
N ASP A 58 33.71 -5.31 4.45
CA ASP A 58 34.47 -4.44 3.54
C ASP A 58 34.24 -2.97 3.88
N LYS A 59 33.01 -2.63 4.28
CA LYS A 59 32.57 -1.29 4.67
C LYS A 59 31.92 -1.32 6.04
N VAL A 60 32.31 -0.43 6.92
CA VAL A 60 31.69 -0.22 8.22
C VAL A 60 31.02 1.15 8.24
N VAL A 61 29.72 1.17 8.56
CA VAL A 61 28.93 2.40 8.64
C VAL A 61 28.51 2.60 10.10
N LYS A 62 29.00 3.65 10.72
CA LYS A 62 28.65 4.03 12.09
C LYS A 62 27.35 4.81 12.08
N LEU A 63 26.39 4.37 12.88
CA LEU A 63 25.07 4.95 13.04
C LEU A 63 24.79 5.33 14.52
N ASP A 64 25.84 5.73 15.23
CA ASP A 64 25.77 6.03 16.65
C ASP A 64 24.67 7.06 16.94
N GLY A 65 23.80 6.76 17.92
CA GLY A 65 22.66 7.59 18.30
C GLY A 65 21.50 7.65 17.29
N ARG A 66 21.54 6.83 16.23
CA ARG A 66 20.45 6.74 15.23
C ARG A 66 19.57 5.53 15.48
N HIS A 67 18.36 5.62 14.98
CA HIS A 67 17.40 4.53 14.94
C HIS A 67 17.38 3.91 13.54
N LEU A 68 17.48 2.59 13.45
CA LEU A 68 17.46 1.83 12.21
C LEU A 68 16.16 1.05 12.12
N TYR A 69 15.40 1.28 11.05
CA TYR A 69 14.08 0.69 10.78
C TYR A 69 14.10 -0.08 9.47
N PRO A 70 13.21 -1.09 9.29
CA PRO A 70 12.91 -1.62 7.97
C PRO A 70 12.18 -0.55 7.15
N GLY A 71 12.30 -0.60 5.84
CA GLY A 71 11.60 0.31 4.95
C GLY A 71 10.09 0.27 5.15
N LEU A 72 9.44 1.45 5.15
CA LEU A 72 7.99 1.58 5.25
C LEU A 72 7.32 1.16 3.95
N ILE A 73 6.13 0.56 4.05
CA ILE A 73 5.34 0.05 2.92
C ILE A 73 3.97 0.72 2.91
N ALA A 74 3.70 1.50 1.88
CA ALA A 74 2.40 2.11 1.64
C ALA A 74 1.48 1.11 0.92
N ALA A 75 0.54 0.50 1.64
CA ALA A 75 -0.30 -0.59 1.13
C ALA A 75 -1.48 -0.15 0.26
N SER A 76 -1.77 1.13 0.18
CA SER A 76 -2.81 1.72 -0.68
C SER A 76 -2.46 3.17 -0.94
N THR A 77 -2.22 3.52 -2.21
CA THR A 77 -1.85 4.89 -2.58
C THR A 77 -2.09 5.18 -4.05
N SER A 78 -2.22 6.47 -4.39
CA SER A 78 -2.18 6.97 -5.77
C SER A 78 -0.80 7.51 -6.19
N LEU A 79 0.26 7.23 -5.41
CA LEU A 79 1.64 7.66 -5.72
C LEU A 79 2.07 7.16 -7.09
N GLY A 80 2.63 8.05 -7.91
CA GLY A 80 3.03 7.76 -9.28
C GLY A 80 1.89 7.71 -10.29
N LEU A 81 0.63 7.57 -9.86
CA LEU A 81 -0.57 7.63 -10.71
C LEU A 81 -1.17 9.03 -10.77
N VAL A 82 -0.89 9.88 -9.79
CA VAL A 82 -1.41 11.24 -9.68
C VAL A 82 -0.31 12.19 -9.24
N GLU A 83 -0.01 13.21 -10.07
CA GLU A 83 0.96 14.24 -9.73
C GLU A 83 0.27 15.49 -9.16
N ILE A 84 -0.64 16.08 -9.93
CA ILE A 84 -1.39 17.28 -9.56
C ILE A 84 -2.88 16.97 -9.72
N ASN A 85 -3.57 16.76 -8.62
CA ASN A 85 -4.96 16.34 -8.66
C ASN A 85 -5.89 17.27 -9.45
N ALA A 86 -5.61 18.57 -9.47
CA ALA A 86 -6.38 19.56 -10.23
C ALA A 86 -6.12 19.52 -11.74
N VAL A 87 -5.09 18.81 -12.22
CA VAL A 87 -4.69 18.75 -13.63
C VAL A 87 -4.97 17.35 -14.19
N ARG A 88 -6.03 17.21 -14.98
CA ARG A 88 -6.46 15.92 -15.53
C ARG A 88 -5.35 15.15 -16.27
N ALA A 89 -4.52 15.84 -17.04
CA ALA A 89 -3.44 15.24 -17.82
C ALA A 89 -2.32 14.59 -16.96
N THR A 90 -2.32 14.81 -15.65
CA THR A 90 -1.36 14.23 -14.69
C THR A 90 -2.00 13.17 -13.79
N ARG A 91 -3.16 12.66 -14.17
CA ARG A 91 -3.91 11.65 -13.43
C ARG A 91 -4.13 10.44 -14.33
N ASP A 92 -3.54 9.33 -13.97
CA ASP A 92 -3.64 8.04 -14.66
C ASP A 92 -3.99 6.92 -13.66
N ALA A 93 -5.05 7.14 -12.90
CA ALA A 93 -5.48 6.24 -11.84
C ALA A 93 -6.74 5.44 -12.20
N SER A 94 -7.37 5.69 -13.35
CA SER A 94 -8.65 5.06 -13.69
C SER A 94 -8.86 4.90 -15.18
N GLU A 95 -9.43 3.76 -15.55
CA GLU A 95 -9.89 3.47 -16.91
C GLU A 95 -11.40 3.63 -17.07
N VAL A 96 -11.85 3.60 -18.32
CA VAL A 96 -13.28 3.68 -18.67
C VAL A 96 -13.89 2.29 -18.58
N GLY A 97 -14.93 2.15 -17.76
CA GLY A 97 -15.68 0.90 -17.58
C GLY A 97 -15.98 0.63 -16.12
N GLU A 98 -16.99 -0.20 -15.87
CA GLU A 98 -17.33 -0.64 -14.50
C GLU A 98 -16.57 -1.91 -14.10
N TYR A 99 -16.11 -2.70 -15.08
CA TYR A 99 -15.39 -3.97 -14.89
C TYR A 99 -14.18 -4.01 -15.80
N THR A 100 -13.01 -3.70 -15.26
CA THR A 100 -11.74 -3.62 -15.98
C THR A 100 -10.65 -4.45 -15.27
N PRO A 101 -10.83 -5.78 -15.08
CA PRO A 101 -9.94 -6.61 -14.26
C PRO A 101 -8.54 -6.77 -14.83
N ASP A 102 -8.35 -6.52 -16.12
CA ASP A 102 -7.10 -6.60 -16.87
C ASP A 102 -6.25 -5.32 -16.79
N VAL A 103 -6.79 -4.25 -16.19
CA VAL A 103 -6.01 -3.03 -15.94
C VAL A 103 -4.92 -3.32 -14.90
N GLU A 104 -3.69 -2.94 -15.23
CA GLU A 104 -2.49 -3.15 -14.42
C GLU A 104 -1.94 -1.79 -13.95
N SER A 105 -2.26 -1.36 -12.72
CA SER A 105 -1.92 -0.02 -12.23
C SER A 105 -0.42 0.30 -12.21
N TRP A 106 0.44 -0.71 -12.01
CA TRP A 106 1.89 -0.51 -11.98
C TRP A 106 2.47 -0.07 -13.33
N VAL A 107 1.79 -0.37 -14.44
CA VAL A 107 2.21 0.05 -15.79
C VAL A 107 1.99 1.55 -16.01
N ALA A 108 1.01 2.13 -15.32
CA ALA A 108 0.67 3.55 -15.41
C ALA A 108 1.49 4.44 -14.47
N VAL A 109 2.34 3.86 -13.60
CA VAL A 109 3.17 4.64 -12.68
C VAL A 109 4.19 5.46 -13.45
N ASN A 110 4.25 6.77 -13.17
CA ASN A 110 5.28 7.67 -13.69
C ASN A 110 6.58 7.53 -12.85
N PRO A 111 7.68 6.93 -13.40
CA PRO A 111 8.93 6.81 -12.65
C PRO A 111 9.58 8.17 -12.33
N ASP A 112 9.30 9.20 -13.12
CA ASP A 112 9.81 10.57 -12.94
C ASP A 112 8.96 11.42 -11.99
N SER A 113 8.01 10.82 -11.27
CA SER A 113 7.19 11.52 -10.29
C SER A 113 8.05 12.21 -9.22
N GLU A 114 7.91 13.52 -9.08
CA GLU A 114 8.58 14.30 -8.02
C GLU A 114 8.07 13.93 -6.60
N LEU A 115 6.93 13.22 -6.50
CA LEU A 115 6.37 12.79 -5.22
C LEU A 115 7.04 11.52 -4.67
N ILE A 116 7.59 10.65 -5.55
CA ILE A 116 8.28 9.42 -5.13
C ILE A 116 9.50 9.74 -4.26
N PRO A 117 10.48 10.58 -4.68
CA PRO A 117 11.61 10.94 -3.82
C PRO A 117 11.20 11.71 -2.55
N VAL A 118 10.07 12.44 -2.56
CA VAL A 118 9.53 13.09 -1.36
C VAL A 118 9.03 12.06 -0.35
N ALA A 119 8.30 11.05 -0.79
CA ALA A 119 7.83 9.95 0.06
C ALA A 119 9.02 9.13 0.58
N ARG A 120 9.95 8.77 -0.30
CA ARG A 120 11.18 8.03 0.04
C ARG A 120 12.00 8.72 1.12
N ALA A 121 12.16 10.05 1.04
CA ALA A 121 12.91 10.82 2.04
C ALA A 121 12.31 10.76 3.45
N ASN A 122 11.09 10.24 3.62
CA ASN A 122 10.46 10.02 4.93
C ASN A 122 10.26 8.52 5.27
N GLY A 123 11.10 7.65 4.70
CA GLY A 123 11.18 6.23 5.08
C GLY A 123 10.38 5.27 4.19
N ILE A 124 9.56 5.75 3.25
CA ILE A 124 8.74 4.90 2.39
C ILE A 124 9.62 4.33 1.28
N THR A 125 9.81 3.02 1.30
CA THR A 125 10.64 2.29 0.34
C THR A 125 9.82 1.53 -0.69
N HIS A 126 8.59 1.15 -0.33
CA HIS A 126 7.68 0.41 -1.21
C HIS A 126 6.28 0.99 -1.16
N PHE A 127 5.57 0.89 -2.27
CA PHE A 127 4.20 1.37 -2.39
C PHE A 127 3.38 0.51 -3.34
N LEU A 128 2.08 0.41 -3.05
CA LEU A 128 1.09 -0.27 -3.87
C LEU A 128 0.23 0.78 -4.58
N PRO A 129 0.51 1.10 -5.85
CA PRO A 129 -0.35 1.99 -6.63
C PRO A 129 -1.68 1.29 -6.89
N VAL A 130 -2.78 1.92 -6.49
CA VAL A 130 -4.12 1.32 -6.57
C VAL A 130 -4.89 1.94 -7.74
N PRO A 131 -5.40 1.12 -8.68
CA PRO A 131 -6.31 1.62 -9.70
C PRO A 131 -7.65 2.00 -9.06
N SER A 132 -8.33 2.96 -9.64
CA SER A 132 -9.64 3.44 -9.18
C SER A 132 -10.64 3.52 -10.34
N GLY A 133 -11.90 3.71 -10.01
CA GLY A 133 -12.98 3.78 -11.01
C GLY A 133 -13.69 2.45 -11.23
N GLY A 134 -14.97 2.52 -11.60
CA GLY A 134 -15.80 1.35 -11.76
C GLY A 134 -16.07 0.57 -10.47
N ILE A 135 -16.56 -0.66 -10.63
CA ILE A 135 -16.77 -1.63 -9.54
C ILE A 135 -15.54 -2.53 -9.41
N VAL A 136 -15.05 -3.08 -10.52
CA VAL A 136 -13.78 -3.83 -10.58
C VAL A 136 -12.78 -2.97 -11.35
N ALA A 137 -11.86 -2.33 -10.62
CA ALA A 137 -11.01 -1.29 -11.18
C ALA A 137 -9.68 -1.81 -11.76
N GLY A 138 -9.36 -3.07 -11.57
CA GLY A 138 -8.10 -3.66 -12.05
C GLY A 138 -7.21 -4.20 -10.94
N GLN A 139 -5.98 -4.47 -11.28
CA GLN A 139 -4.98 -5.10 -10.43
C GLN A 139 -3.90 -4.11 -10.00
N SER A 140 -3.36 -4.31 -8.80
CA SER A 140 -2.18 -3.57 -8.33
C SER A 140 -0.95 -4.46 -8.27
N GLY A 141 0.22 -3.86 -8.50
CA GLY A 141 1.54 -4.45 -8.30
C GLY A 141 2.30 -3.70 -7.21
N LEU A 142 3.19 -4.37 -6.48
CA LEU A 142 4.04 -3.73 -5.49
C LEU A 142 5.29 -3.16 -6.15
N MET A 143 5.57 -1.88 -5.88
CA MET A 143 6.67 -1.14 -6.47
C MET A 143 7.65 -0.66 -5.41
N VAL A 144 8.92 -0.54 -5.79
CA VAL A 144 9.96 0.09 -4.99
C VAL A 144 10.07 1.59 -5.34
N ALA A 145 10.31 2.42 -4.34
CA ALA A 145 10.39 3.88 -4.50
C ALA A 145 11.76 4.37 -5.02
N ASP A 146 12.45 3.55 -5.83
CA ASP A 146 13.73 3.86 -6.47
C ASP A 146 13.91 3.02 -7.73
N GLY A 147 14.22 3.64 -8.85
CA GLY A 147 14.38 3.00 -10.15
C GLY A 147 14.29 4.01 -11.28
N TRP A 148 14.55 3.58 -12.50
CA TRP A 148 14.55 4.39 -13.71
C TRP A 148 13.36 4.07 -14.61
N THR A 149 12.89 2.84 -14.58
CA THR A 149 11.78 2.36 -15.41
C THR A 149 10.73 1.67 -14.55
N ILE A 150 9.56 1.44 -15.13
CA ILE A 150 8.48 0.69 -14.49
C ILE A 150 8.97 -0.73 -14.14
N GLU A 151 9.74 -1.35 -15.02
CA GLU A 151 10.30 -2.69 -14.85
C GLU A 151 11.26 -2.73 -13.65
N ASP A 152 12.17 -1.74 -13.52
CA ASP A 152 13.10 -1.63 -12.39
C ASP A 152 12.35 -1.48 -11.06
N MET A 153 11.23 -0.74 -11.09
CA MET A 153 10.46 -0.42 -9.89
C MET A 153 9.46 -1.50 -9.50
N THR A 154 9.03 -2.36 -10.42
CA THR A 154 8.02 -3.39 -10.14
C THR A 154 8.64 -4.63 -9.52
N ILE A 155 8.45 -4.84 -8.20
CA ILE A 155 9.01 -6.00 -7.49
C ILE A 155 8.06 -7.19 -7.42
N LYS A 156 6.76 -6.96 -7.56
CA LYS A 156 5.74 -8.02 -7.62
C LYS A 156 4.55 -7.52 -8.43
N LYS A 157 4.24 -8.19 -9.53
CA LYS A 157 3.03 -7.96 -10.34
C LYS A 157 1.84 -8.66 -9.70
N ALA A 158 0.63 -8.20 -10.01
CA ALA A 158 -0.62 -8.82 -9.61
C ALA A 158 -0.66 -9.20 -8.12
N VAL A 159 -0.68 -8.20 -7.25
CA VAL A 159 -0.74 -8.40 -5.79
C VAL A 159 -2.18 -8.57 -5.31
N ALA A 160 -3.10 -7.73 -5.81
CA ALA A 160 -4.52 -7.76 -5.47
C ALA A 160 -5.39 -7.25 -6.63
N LEU A 161 -6.63 -7.76 -6.73
CA LEU A 161 -7.70 -7.19 -7.55
C LEU A 161 -8.47 -6.18 -6.71
N HIS A 162 -8.79 -5.02 -7.27
CA HIS A 162 -9.47 -3.95 -6.56
C HIS A 162 -10.96 -3.89 -6.91
N ILE A 163 -11.80 -3.98 -5.86
CA ILE A 163 -13.26 -3.85 -5.96
C ILE A 163 -13.70 -2.65 -5.11
N PHE A 164 -14.35 -1.69 -5.73
CA PHE A 164 -15.04 -0.61 -5.03
C PHE A 164 -16.47 -1.05 -4.74
N TRP A 165 -16.71 -1.40 -3.48
CA TRP A 165 -18.01 -1.97 -3.08
C TRP A 165 -19.13 -0.96 -3.29
N PRO A 166 -20.26 -1.37 -3.90
CA PRO A 166 -21.38 -0.47 -4.13
C PRO A 166 -21.83 0.26 -2.86
N GLY A 167 -22.21 1.54 -3.01
CA GLY A 167 -22.75 2.34 -1.90
C GLY A 167 -23.98 1.67 -1.27
N MET A 168 -23.94 1.48 0.07
CA MET A 168 -25.00 0.78 0.81
C MET A 168 -25.91 1.72 1.60
N GLU A 169 -25.58 3.01 1.67
CA GLU A 169 -26.40 4.02 2.29
C GLU A 169 -27.51 4.47 1.34
N LEU A 170 -28.68 4.76 1.91
CA LEU A 170 -29.79 5.33 1.16
C LEU A 170 -29.81 6.83 1.43
N ASP A 171 -29.92 7.61 0.37
CA ASP A 171 -30.16 9.04 0.47
C ASP A 171 -31.63 9.28 0.81
N THR A 172 -31.87 9.77 2.02
CA THR A 172 -33.20 10.06 2.53
C THR A 172 -33.65 11.51 2.31
N THR A 173 -32.83 12.30 1.57
CA THR A 173 -33.13 13.70 1.27
C THR A 173 -34.44 13.81 0.51
N PRO A 174 -35.42 14.62 0.95
CA PRO A 174 -36.66 14.84 0.24
C PRO A 174 -36.43 15.40 -1.17
N LYS A 175 -37.28 15.02 -2.10
CA LYS A 175 -37.19 15.45 -3.52
C LYS A 175 -37.13 16.96 -3.69
N GLU A 176 -37.83 17.67 -2.82
CA GLU A 176 -37.91 19.14 -2.80
C GLU A 176 -36.58 19.80 -2.49
N GLU A 177 -35.73 19.16 -1.72
CA GLU A 177 -34.40 19.64 -1.27
C GLU A 177 -33.29 19.31 -2.27
N PHE A 178 -33.55 18.44 -3.25
CA PHE A 178 -32.57 18.12 -4.29
C PHE A 178 -32.36 19.32 -5.23
N LYS A 179 -31.06 19.70 -5.41
CA LYS A 179 -30.67 20.75 -6.38
C LYS A 179 -31.09 20.40 -7.81
N ASP A 180 -30.95 19.14 -8.18
CA ASP A 180 -31.37 18.58 -9.48
C ASP A 180 -32.38 17.46 -9.23
N LYS A 181 -33.65 17.79 -9.38
CA LYS A 181 -34.77 16.87 -9.11
C LYS A 181 -34.75 15.64 -10.04
N SER A 182 -34.09 15.70 -11.19
CA SER A 182 -33.97 14.57 -12.12
C SER A 182 -33.05 13.46 -11.57
N LYS A 183 -32.16 13.77 -10.65
CA LYS A 183 -31.27 12.82 -9.98
C LYS A 183 -31.85 12.20 -8.73
N TRP A 184 -32.99 12.71 -8.26
CA TRP A 184 -33.64 12.13 -7.10
C TRP A 184 -34.22 10.75 -7.42
N LYS A 185 -33.98 9.79 -6.53
CA LYS A 185 -34.52 8.42 -6.62
C LYS A 185 -35.26 8.09 -5.33
N SER A 186 -36.35 7.36 -5.45
CA SER A 186 -37.06 6.84 -4.28
C SER A 186 -36.16 5.86 -3.50
N LEU A 187 -36.44 5.64 -2.22
CA LEU A 187 -35.74 4.67 -1.41
C LEU A 187 -35.83 3.25 -1.98
N GLU A 188 -36.95 2.93 -2.62
CA GLU A 188 -37.19 1.65 -3.28
C GLU A 188 -36.28 1.50 -4.52
N ASP A 189 -36.24 2.54 -5.38
CA ASP A 189 -35.37 2.55 -6.57
C ASP A 189 -33.90 2.46 -6.18
N GLN A 190 -33.47 3.21 -5.17
CA GLN A 190 -32.08 3.13 -4.65
C GLN A 190 -31.77 1.72 -4.12
N ALA A 191 -32.71 1.10 -3.39
CA ALA A 191 -32.53 -0.25 -2.87
C ALA A 191 -32.50 -1.31 -3.99
N LYS A 192 -33.30 -1.11 -5.06
CA LYS A 192 -33.30 -1.96 -6.25
C LYS A 192 -31.98 -1.85 -7.00
N GLU A 193 -31.53 -0.64 -7.33
CA GLU A 193 -30.27 -0.38 -8.03
C GLU A 193 -29.05 -1.00 -7.28
N ARG A 194 -29.04 -0.87 -5.95
CA ARG A 194 -27.99 -1.49 -5.12
C ARG A 194 -27.99 -3.01 -5.23
N ARG A 195 -29.17 -3.66 -5.18
CA ARG A 195 -29.24 -5.13 -5.36
C ARG A 195 -28.78 -5.55 -6.74
N GLU A 196 -29.14 -4.80 -7.77
CA GLU A 196 -28.72 -5.05 -9.16
C GLU A 196 -27.19 -4.96 -9.30
N LYS A 197 -26.54 -3.95 -8.69
CA LYS A 197 -25.07 -3.81 -8.72
C LYS A 197 -24.37 -4.96 -8.01
N ILE A 198 -24.88 -5.41 -6.86
CA ILE A 198 -24.30 -6.55 -6.14
C ILE A 198 -24.47 -7.83 -6.96
N LYS A 199 -25.67 -8.03 -7.53
CA LYS A 199 -25.93 -9.19 -8.40
C LYS A 199 -25.01 -9.19 -9.63
N ALA A 200 -24.82 -8.06 -10.28
CA ALA A 200 -23.92 -7.96 -11.43
C ALA A 200 -22.48 -8.30 -11.06
N LEU A 201 -22.02 -7.91 -9.85
CA LEU A 201 -20.72 -8.31 -9.36
C LEU A 201 -20.62 -9.82 -9.08
N GLU A 202 -21.68 -10.43 -8.52
CA GLU A 202 -21.75 -11.89 -8.32
C GLU A 202 -21.71 -12.62 -9.65
N ASP A 203 -22.55 -12.22 -10.62
CA ASP A 203 -22.59 -12.79 -11.96
C ASP A 203 -21.22 -12.71 -12.66
N PHE A 204 -20.53 -11.55 -12.54
CA PHE A 204 -19.17 -11.37 -13.08
C PHE A 204 -18.16 -12.37 -12.51
N PHE A 205 -18.18 -12.64 -11.20
CA PHE A 205 -17.30 -13.65 -10.60
C PHE A 205 -17.71 -15.09 -10.96
N GLU A 206 -18.99 -15.35 -11.16
CA GLU A 206 -19.46 -16.65 -11.65
C GLU A 206 -18.97 -16.92 -13.08
N GLU A 207 -19.01 -15.92 -13.97
CA GLU A 207 -18.47 -16.01 -15.32
C GLU A 207 -16.95 -16.23 -15.29
N ALA A 208 -16.20 -15.53 -14.45
CA ALA A 208 -14.77 -15.73 -14.26
C ALA A 208 -14.43 -17.17 -13.82
N ARG A 209 -15.25 -17.75 -12.90
CA ARG A 209 -15.08 -19.16 -12.47
C ARG A 209 -15.44 -20.13 -13.58
N ALA A 210 -16.48 -19.86 -14.37
CA ALA A 210 -16.82 -20.68 -15.53
C ALA A 210 -15.70 -20.70 -16.55
N TYR A 211 -15.11 -19.53 -16.82
CA TYR A 211 -13.93 -19.43 -17.68
C TYR A 211 -12.72 -20.20 -17.12
N ALA A 212 -12.43 -20.08 -15.83
CA ALA A 212 -11.36 -20.83 -15.18
C ALA A 212 -11.52 -22.35 -15.34
N LYS A 213 -12.75 -22.86 -15.13
CA LYS A 213 -13.08 -24.28 -15.37
C LYS A 213 -12.90 -24.70 -16.83
N ALA A 214 -13.30 -23.85 -17.78
CA ALA A 214 -13.12 -24.13 -19.19
C ALA A 214 -11.63 -24.19 -19.58
N ARG A 215 -10.81 -23.29 -19.01
CA ARG A 215 -9.34 -23.31 -19.18
C ARG A 215 -8.72 -24.61 -18.65
N GLU A 216 -9.16 -25.10 -17.51
CA GLU A 216 -8.69 -26.37 -16.94
C GLU A 216 -9.13 -27.58 -17.76
N ALA A 217 -10.38 -27.60 -18.25
CA ALA A 217 -10.91 -28.66 -19.07
C ALA A 217 -10.21 -28.76 -20.44
N GLY A 218 -9.68 -27.67 -20.99
CA GLY A 218 -8.87 -27.65 -22.21
C GLY A 218 -7.53 -28.39 -22.11
N GLY A 219 -7.11 -28.77 -20.92
CA GLY A 219 -5.90 -29.54 -20.64
C GLY A 219 -4.63 -28.87 -21.19
N LYS A 220 -3.67 -29.71 -21.69
CA LYS A 220 -2.39 -29.19 -22.23
C LYS A 220 -2.54 -28.34 -23.49
N ASN A 221 -3.62 -28.48 -24.23
CA ASN A 221 -3.88 -27.70 -25.45
C ASN A 221 -4.57 -26.35 -25.15
N GLY A 222 -5.04 -26.12 -23.91
CA GLY A 222 -5.72 -24.89 -23.52
C GLY A 222 -7.03 -24.63 -24.27
N LEU A 223 -7.54 -23.40 -24.16
CA LEU A 223 -8.61 -22.92 -25.05
C LEU A 223 -8.04 -22.55 -26.42
N PRO A 224 -8.81 -22.71 -27.51
CA PRO A 224 -8.45 -22.12 -28.81
C PRO A 224 -8.12 -20.62 -28.63
N SER A 225 -7.17 -20.12 -29.43
CA SER A 225 -6.69 -18.73 -29.28
C SER A 225 -7.80 -17.68 -29.46
N GLU A 226 -8.79 -17.97 -30.28
CA GLU A 226 -9.98 -17.13 -30.48
C GLU A 226 -10.92 -17.05 -29.25
N ASN A 227 -10.78 -17.97 -28.30
CA ASN A 227 -11.57 -18.03 -27.08
C ASN A 227 -10.83 -17.48 -25.84
N VAL A 228 -9.61 -16.96 -26.04
CA VAL A 228 -8.84 -16.33 -24.97
C VAL A 228 -9.28 -14.88 -24.80
N VAL A 229 -9.84 -14.57 -23.63
CA VAL A 229 -10.33 -13.23 -23.28
C VAL A 229 -9.40 -12.62 -22.23
N PRO A 230 -8.66 -11.54 -22.54
CA PRO A 230 -7.67 -10.95 -21.60
C PRO A 230 -8.26 -10.63 -20.23
N ALA A 231 -9.45 -10.07 -20.15
CA ALA A 231 -10.12 -9.78 -18.89
C ALA A 231 -10.35 -11.02 -18.01
N TRP A 232 -10.73 -12.15 -18.63
CA TRP A 232 -10.91 -13.41 -17.89
C TRP A 232 -9.58 -14.09 -17.54
N GLU A 233 -8.55 -13.98 -18.38
CA GLU A 233 -7.20 -14.43 -18.03
C GLU A 233 -6.69 -13.69 -16.77
N ALA A 234 -6.90 -12.38 -16.70
CA ALA A 234 -6.55 -11.57 -15.56
C ALA A 234 -7.28 -11.98 -14.27
N MET A 235 -8.50 -12.52 -14.41
CA MET A 235 -9.32 -12.98 -13.27
C MET A 235 -8.91 -14.35 -12.71
N LEU A 236 -8.15 -15.18 -13.44
CA LEU A 236 -7.86 -16.57 -13.05
C LEU A 236 -7.32 -16.71 -11.61
N PRO A 237 -6.31 -15.96 -11.14
CA PRO A 237 -5.77 -16.12 -9.81
C PRO A 237 -6.76 -15.73 -8.70
N TYR A 238 -7.69 -14.83 -8.99
CA TYR A 238 -8.72 -14.38 -8.05
C TYR A 238 -9.91 -15.35 -8.02
N ALA A 239 -10.35 -15.82 -9.20
CA ALA A 239 -11.39 -16.83 -9.31
C ALA A 239 -11.03 -18.14 -8.60
N ARG A 240 -9.72 -18.47 -8.55
CA ARG A 240 -9.17 -19.64 -7.82
C ARG A 240 -8.80 -19.35 -6.36
N SER A 241 -9.05 -18.13 -5.87
CA SER A 241 -8.65 -17.69 -4.52
C SER A 241 -7.12 -17.83 -4.24
N GLU A 242 -6.29 -17.79 -5.27
CA GLU A 242 -4.83 -17.80 -5.15
C GLU A 242 -4.31 -16.45 -4.65
N LEU A 243 -4.81 -15.35 -5.23
CA LEU A 243 -4.52 -13.98 -4.84
C LEU A 243 -5.71 -13.32 -4.12
N PRO A 244 -5.44 -12.32 -3.26
CA PRO A 244 -6.49 -11.63 -2.53
C PRO A 244 -7.25 -10.63 -3.40
N VAL A 245 -8.49 -10.37 -3.00
CA VAL A 245 -9.32 -9.28 -3.48
C VAL A 245 -9.29 -8.17 -2.44
N MET A 246 -8.89 -6.96 -2.84
CA MET A 246 -8.93 -5.78 -1.99
C MET A 246 -10.24 -5.03 -2.22
N VAL A 247 -11.10 -5.03 -1.21
CA VAL A 247 -12.42 -4.40 -1.29
C VAL A 247 -12.38 -3.04 -0.60
N HIS A 248 -12.60 -1.98 -1.37
CA HIS A 248 -12.74 -0.62 -0.88
C HIS A 248 -14.16 -0.41 -0.34
N ALA A 249 -14.26 -0.32 0.98
CA ALA A 249 -15.52 -0.21 1.71
C ALA A 249 -15.34 0.66 2.95
N ASP A 250 -16.08 1.74 3.07
CA ASP A 250 -15.94 2.72 4.14
C ASP A 250 -16.98 2.55 5.25
N ASN A 251 -18.23 2.32 4.90
CA ASN A 251 -19.28 2.27 5.90
C ASN A 251 -19.58 0.85 6.40
N GLU A 252 -20.19 0.77 7.58
CA GLU A 252 -20.51 -0.48 8.27
C GLU A 252 -21.22 -1.49 7.37
N ARG A 253 -22.24 -1.05 6.58
CA ARG A 253 -23.03 -1.94 5.73
C ARG A 253 -22.23 -2.47 4.54
N GLN A 254 -21.40 -1.62 3.94
CA GLN A 254 -20.50 -2.05 2.88
C GLN A 254 -19.55 -3.14 3.40
N ILE A 255 -18.90 -2.91 4.52
CA ILE A 255 -17.95 -3.85 5.12
C ILE A 255 -18.64 -5.17 5.44
N LYS A 256 -19.81 -5.13 6.10
CA LYS A 256 -20.58 -6.35 6.43
C LYS A 256 -20.91 -7.17 5.19
N THR A 257 -21.46 -6.52 4.16
CA THR A 257 -21.88 -7.22 2.94
C THR A 257 -20.69 -7.74 2.14
N ALA A 258 -19.58 -7.01 2.07
CA ALA A 258 -18.35 -7.44 1.42
C ALA A 258 -17.75 -8.67 2.12
N VAL A 259 -17.66 -8.65 3.46
CA VAL A 259 -17.14 -9.79 4.24
C VAL A 259 -18.03 -11.03 4.09
N GLN A 260 -19.35 -10.87 4.11
CA GLN A 260 -20.30 -11.97 3.90
C GLN A 260 -20.18 -12.55 2.48
N TRP A 261 -20.11 -11.69 1.47
CA TRP A 261 -19.88 -12.10 0.09
C TRP A 261 -18.57 -12.89 -0.07
N ALA A 262 -17.48 -12.40 0.51
CA ALA A 262 -16.19 -13.08 0.44
C ALA A 262 -16.22 -14.43 1.16
N ALA A 263 -16.84 -14.52 2.34
CA ALA A 263 -16.97 -15.75 3.10
C ALA A 263 -17.78 -16.80 2.33
N THR A 264 -18.92 -16.41 1.74
CA THR A 264 -19.76 -17.29 0.92
C THR A 264 -19.00 -17.84 -0.30
N ASN A 265 -18.11 -17.03 -0.86
CA ASN A 265 -17.36 -17.36 -2.06
C ASN A 265 -15.95 -17.92 -1.80
N SER A 266 -15.55 -18.03 -0.54
CA SER A 266 -14.20 -18.49 -0.12
C SER A 266 -13.07 -17.62 -0.70
N PHE A 267 -13.29 -16.32 -0.89
CA PHE A 267 -12.26 -15.40 -1.34
C PHE A 267 -11.38 -14.93 -0.18
N LYS A 268 -10.08 -14.80 -0.46
CA LYS A 268 -9.17 -14.05 0.42
C LYS A 268 -9.46 -12.56 0.23
N ILE A 269 -9.90 -11.88 1.28
CA ILE A 269 -10.30 -10.47 1.21
C ILE A 269 -9.41 -9.61 2.09
N ILE A 270 -9.15 -8.40 1.62
CA ILE A 270 -8.57 -7.27 2.36
C ILE A 270 -9.58 -6.15 2.30
N VAL A 271 -9.95 -5.53 3.43
CA VAL A 271 -10.83 -4.36 3.42
C VAL A 271 -9.98 -3.10 3.48
N ALA A 272 -10.15 -2.20 2.51
CA ALA A 272 -9.47 -0.91 2.43
C ALA A 272 -10.47 0.25 2.55
N GLY A 273 -9.98 1.44 2.93
CA GLY A 273 -10.82 2.56 3.35
C GLY A 273 -11.22 2.40 4.80
N ALA A 274 -12.20 1.56 5.05
CA ALA A 274 -12.53 0.97 6.34
C ALA A 274 -12.88 1.97 7.46
N ARG A 275 -13.40 3.13 7.12
CA ARG A 275 -13.71 4.20 8.09
C ARG A 275 -14.58 3.71 9.27
N ASP A 276 -15.59 2.88 9.00
CA ASP A 276 -16.50 2.35 10.01
C ASP A 276 -16.13 0.92 10.49
N ALA A 277 -14.94 0.41 10.17
CA ALA A 277 -14.51 -0.95 10.49
C ALA A 277 -14.56 -1.26 11.99
N TRP A 278 -14.30 -0.26 12.84
CA TRP A 278 -14.38 -0.38 14.28
C TRP A 278 -15.77 -0.82 14.80
N LYS A 279 -16.87 -0.49 14.08
CA LYS A 279 -18.24 -0.91 14.40
C LYS A 279 -18.46 -2.41 14.18
N VAL A 280 -17.63 -3.03 13.35
CA VAL A 280 -17.72 -4.45 12.94
C VAL A 280 -16.44 -5.21 13.23
N ALA A 281 -15.64 -4.74 14.17
CA ALA A 281 -14.34 -5.33 14.52
C ALA A 281 -14.44 -6.83 14.83
N GLY A 282 -15.46 -7.27 15.56
CA GLY A 282 -15.70 -8.70 15.85
C GLY A 282 -15.95 -9.55 14.60
N LEU A 283 -16.69 -9.02 13.60
CA LEU A 283 -16.91 -9.72 12.33
C LEU A 283 -15.59 -9.87 11.54
N LEU A 284 -14.80 -8.80 11.48
CA LEU A 284 -13.51 -8.79 10.80
C LEU A 284 -12.53 -9.77 11.46
N ALA A 285 -12.46 -9.78 12.79
CA ALA A 285 -11.62 -10.69 13.57
C ALA A 285 -12.02 -12.16 13.36
N THR A 286 -13.32 -12.48 13.47
CA THR A 286 -13.83 -13.83 13.29
C THR A 286 -13.51 -14.41 11.91
N ASN A 287 -13.56 -13.55 10.87
CA ASN A 287 -13.23 -13.95 9.50
C ASN A 287 -11.76 -13.72 9.13
N GLN A 288 -10.92 -13.32 10.08
CA GLN A 288 -9.48 -13.04 9.89
C GLN A 288 -9.20 -12.06 8.75
N VAL A 289 -10.08 -11.08 8.56
CA VAL A 289 -9.98 -10.07 7.50
C VAL A 289 -9.05 -8.95 7.92
N PRO A 290 -7.90 -8.75 7.24
CA PRO A 290 -7.03 -7.62 7.50
C PRO A 290 -7.67 -6.33 6.98
N VAL A 291 -7.36 -5.22 7.66
CA VAL A 291 -7.91 -3.90 7.37
C VAL A 291 -6.80 -2.94 7.01
N ILE A 292 -6.91 -2.28 5.86
CA ILE A 292 -6.15 -1.09 5.49
C ILE A 292 -7.00 0.12 5.86
N PHE A 293 -6.70 0.68 7.04
CA PHE A 293 -7.39 1.84 7.57
C PHE A 293 -6.78 3.11 6.97
N GLU A 294 -7.58 3.83 6.20
CA GLU A 294 -7.10 4.97 5.44
C GLU A 294 -7.45 6.31 6.08
N ARG A 295 -6.56 7.29 5.92
CA ARG A 295 -6.84 8.71 6.18
C ARG A 295 -7.24 9.02 7.62
N ILE A 296 -6.44 8.57 8.58
CA ILE A 296 -6.70 8.79 10.02
C ILE A 296 -6.95 10.27 10.37
N TYR A 297 -6.36 11.21 9.62
CA TYR A 297 -6.53 12.66 9.82
C TYR A 297 -7.75 13.25 9.10
N ASN A 298 -8.45 12.52 8.23
CA ASN A 298 -9.54 13.08 7.42
C ASN A 298 -10.89 13.11 8.17
N GLN A 299 -10.88 13.60 9.39
CA GLN A 299 -12.07 13.65 10.24
C GLN A 299 -12.95 14.87 9.97
N ALA A 300 -12.35 16.00 9.58
CA ALA A 300 -13.08 17.25 9.40
C ALA A 300 -14.17 17.16 8.32
N SER A 301 -13.94 16.40 7.24
CA SER A 301 -14.95 16.17 6.20
C SER A 301 -16.09 15.26 6.70
N ALA A 302 -15.79 14.31 7.58
CA ALA A 302 -16.77 13.44 8.19
C ALA A 302 -17.68 14.21 9.16
N LEU A 303 -17.12 15.13 9.93
CA LEU A 303 -17.87 16.01 10.86
C LEU A 303 -18.81 16.97 10.12
N SER A 304 -18.42 17.44 8.92
CA SER A 304 -19.25 18.36 8.12
C SER A 304 -20.40 17.65 7.37
N SER A 305 -20.29 16.35 7.17
CA SER A 305 -21.29 15.50 6.48
C SER A 305 -22.09 14.61 7.44
N THR A 306 -21.74 14.60 8.73
CA THR A 306 -22.45 13.80 9.72
C THR A 306 -23.85 14.41 9.98
N PRO A 307 -24.91 13.61 9.87
CA PRO A 307 -26.22 14.05 10.32
C PRO A 307 -26.16 14.49 11.79
N ALA A 308 -26.97 15.47 12.18
CA ALA A 308 -27.08 15.93 13.57
C ALA A 308 -27.43 14.82 14.61
N ARG A 309 -27.59 13.59 14.14
CA ARG A 309 -27.87 12.38 14.92
C ARG A 309 -26.65 11.49 15.15
N ASP A 310 -25.45 11.83 14.62
CA ASP A 310 -24.26 11.05 14.91
C ASP A 310 -23.81 11.36 16.34
N THR A 311 -23.97 10.39 17.22
CA THR A 311 -23.62 10.47 18.64
C THR A 311 -22.22 9.97 18.95
N HIS A 312 -21.43 9.64 17.93
CA HIS A 312 -20.07 9.16 18.13
C HIS A 312 -19.15 10.26 18.62
N ARG A 313 -18.16 9.86 19.44
CA ARG A 313 -17.11 10.78 19.89
C ARG A 313 -16.34 11.35 18.71
N TYR A 314 -15.91 12.61 18.83
CA TYR A 314 -15.13 13.30 17.78
C TYR A 314 -13.81 12.59 17.42
N ASP A 315 -13.26 11.81 18.36
CA ASP A 315 -11.97 11.12 18.21
C ASP A 315 -12.08 9.65 17.78
N VAL A 316 -13.28 9.18 17.42
CA VAL A 316 -13.54 7.77 17.11
C VAL A 316 -12.65 7.20 16.00
N TYR A 317 -12.30 8.01 15.02
CA TYR A 317 -11.43 7.55 13.93
C TYR A 317 -9.96 7.49 14.35
N PHE A 318 -9.54 8.27 15.35
CA PHE A 318 -8.20 8.16 15.92
C PHE A 318 -8.07 6.92 16.81
N THR A 319 -9.14 6.55 17.53
CA THR A 319 -9.18 5.34 18.37
C THR A 319 -9.52 4.06 17.59
N ALA A 320 -10.03 4.17 16.37
CA ALA A 320 -10.43 3.01 15.56
C ALA A 320 -9.31 1.98 15.35
N PRO A 321 -8.04 2.35 15.04
CA PRO A 321 -6.96 1.38 14.93
C PRO A 321 -6.75 0.55 16.19
N GLU A 322 -6.80 1.16 17.37
CA GLU A 322 -6.69 0.46 18.65
C GLU A 322 -7.90 -0.45 18.89
N THR A 323 -9.12 0.03 18.62
CA THR A 323 -10.34 -0.79 18.74
C THR A 323 -10.27 -2.05 17.87
N LEU A 324 -9.77 -1.92 16.65
CA LEU A 324 -9.57 -3.03 15.73
C LEU A 324 -8.48 -3.98 16.24
N HIS A 325 -7.36 -3.44 16.71
CA HIS A 325 -6.26 -4.22 17.29
C HIS A 325 -6.72 -5.04 18.50
N GLN A 326 -7.43 -4.44 19.45
CA GLN A 326 -7.99 -5.14 20.62
C GLN A 326 -8.95 -6.27 20.25
N ALA A 327 -9.67 -6.12 19.13
CA ALA A 327 -10.52 -7.19 18.63
C ALA A 327 -9.73 -8.30 17.92
N GLY A 328 -8.41 -8.18 17.75
CA GLY A 328 -7.56 -9.15 17.05
C GLY A 328 -7.50 -8.97 15.52
N VAL A 329 -7.94 -7.82 15.00
CA VAL A 329 -7.84 -7.48 13.58
C VAL A 329 -6.43 -6.98 13.25
N LYS A 330 -5.84 -7.51 12.17
CA LYS A 330 -4.59 -6.97 11.62
C LYS A 330 -4.85 -5.64 10.95
N VAL A 331 -4.35 -4.55 11.56
CA VAL A 331 -4.53 -3.18 11.09
C VAL A 331 -3.31 -2.73 10.32
N ILE A 332 -3.53 -2.17 9.13
CA ILE A 332 -2.52 -1.53 8.28
C ILE A 332 -2.96 -0.08 8.13
N LEU A 333 -2.04 0.85 8.33
CA LEU A 333 -2.33 2.28 8.15
C LEU A 333 -1.93 2.74 6.76
N SER A 334 -2.74 3.60 6.15
CA SER A 334 -2.48 4.18 4.82
C SER A 334 -3.08 5.57 4.68
N GLU A 335 -2.52 6.35 3.75
CA GLU A 335 -3.06 7.67 3.37
C GLU A 335 -4.20 7.57 2.34
N GLY A 336 -4.43 6.39 1.74
CA GLY A 336 -5.53 6.13 0.81
C GLY A 336 -5.38 6.73 -0.57
N LEU A 337 -6.52 6.98 -1.24
CA LEU A 337 -6.60 7.27 -2.67
C LEU A 337 -7.18 8.65 -3.01
N ASP A 338 -7.47 9.48 -2.02
CA ASP A 338 -8.04 10.79 -2.32
C ASP A 338 -7.07 11.69 -3.11
N GLY A 339 -7.58 12.81 -3.61
CA GLY A 339 -6.82 13.67 -4.51
C GLY A 339 -5.56 14.30 -3.92
N GLN A 340 -5.33 14.20 -2.61
CA GLN A 340 -4.13 14.67 -1.92
C GLN A 340 -3.24 13.51 -1.46
N ALA A 341 -3.71 12.26 -1.51
CA ALA A 341 -3.06 11.11 -0.92
C ALA A 341 -1.63 10.89 -1.42
N ALA A 342 -1.37 11.05 -2.73
CA ALA A 342 -0.02 10.94 -3.25
C ALA A 342 0.95 11.97 -2.64
N ALA A 343 0.51 13.22 -2.46
CA ALA A 343 1.33 14.29 -1.89
C ALA A 343 1.50 14.16 -0.36
N THR A 344 0.51 13.61 0.34
CA THR A 344 0.53 13.42 1.79
C THR A 344 1.13 12.09 2.23
N LEU A 345 1.41 11.16 1.31
CA LEU A 345 1.94 9.83 1.61
C LEU A 345 3.18 9.86 2.52
N ARG A 346 4.04 10.86 2.37
CA ARG A 346 5.19 11.09 3.27
C ARG A 346 4.81 11.15 4.76
N ASN A 347 3.53 11.39 5.09
CA ASN A 347 3.04 11.49 6.45
C ASN A 347 2.67 10.13 7.07
N LEU A 348 2.84 9.03 6.33
CA LEU A 348 2.52 7.68 6.81
C LEU A 348 3.06 7.36 8.22
N PRO A 349 4.32 7.66 8.59
CA PRO A 349 4.79 7.44 9.96
C PRO A 349 4.04 8.31 10.99
N TYR A 350 3.58 9.49 10.60
CA TYR A 350 2.82 10.37 11.51
C TYR A 350 1.38 9.92 11.69
N SER A 351 0.81 9.24 10.69
CA SER A 351 -0.48 8.55 10.83
C SER A 351 -0.39 7.39 11.83
N ALA A 352 0.74 6.67 11.82
CA ALA A 352 1.03 5.65 12.84
C ALA A 352 1.22 6.27 14.24
N ALA A 353 1.96 7.39 14.33
CA ALA A 353 2.13 8.14 15.57
C ALA A 353 0.79 8.65 16.16
N GLN A 354 -0.13 9.09 15.28
CA GLN A 354 -1.47 9.50 15.70
C GLN A 354 -2.25 8.33 16.33
N ALA A 355 -2.16 7.14 15.72
CA ALA A 355 -2.79 5.94 16.29
C ALA A 355 -2.18 5.59 17.66
N VAL A 356 -0.87 5.75 17.86
CA VAL A 356 -0.21 5.57 19.17
C VAL A 356 -0.73 6.57 20.19
N ALA A 357 -0.86 7.85 19.82
CA ALA A 357 -1.40 8.89 20.71
C ALA A 357 -2.83 8.59 21.19
N PHE A 358 -3.56 7.71 20.48
CA PHE A 358 -4.92 7.29 20.80
C PHE A 358 -5.03 5.81 21.22
N GLY A 359 -3.93 5.22 21.67
CA GLY A 359 -3.91 3.96 22.42
C GLY A 359 -3.28 2.76 21.69
N LEU A 360 -3.07 2.81 20.37
CA LEU A 360 -2.42 1.71 19.66
C LEU A 360 -0.99 1.52 20.20
N PRO A 361 -0.56 0.30 20.60
CA PRO A 361 0.81 0.06 21.03
C PRO A 361 1.83 0.48 19.95
N GLU A 362 2.94 1.06 20.38
CA GLU A 362 3.97 1.60 19.46
C GLU A 362 4.54 0.53 18.52
N ASP A 363 4.77 -0.68 19.03
CA ASP A 363 5.24 -1.80 18.20
C ASP A 363 4.20 -2.24 17.18
N GLU A 364 2.91 -2.18 17.50
CA GLU A 364 1.81 -2.45 16.57
C GLU A 364 1.69 -1.34 15.51
N ALA A 365 1.89 -0.09 15.91
CA ALA A 365 1.92 1.03 14.98
C ALA A 365 3.07 0.89 13.96
N LEU A 366 4.27 0.50 14.40
CA LEU A 366 5.38 0.20 13.50
C LEU A 366 5.09 -1.01 12.59
N LYS A 367 4.50 -2.09 13.13
CA LYS A 367 4.08 -3.25 12.32
C LYS A 367 3.05 -2.86 11.28
N SER A 368 2.14 -1.92 11.60
CA SER A 368 1.05 -1.49 10.71
C SER A 368 1.52 -0.80 9.42
N ILE A 369 2.75 -0.28 9.40
CA ILE A 369 3.36 0.42 8.26
C ILE A 369 4.60 -0.31 7.70
N THR A 370 4.93 -1.50 8.23
CA THR A 370 6.10 -2.31 7.83
C THR A 370 5.75 -3.77 7.62
N LEU A 371 5.65 -4.57 8.70
CA LEU A 371 5.48 -6.02 8.65
C LEU A 371 4.07 -6.45 8.19
N TYR A 372 3.03 -5.80 8.68
CA TYR A 372 1.65 -6.18 8.33
C TYR A 372 1.34 -5.94 6.85
N PRO A 373 1.68 -4.78 6.24
CA PRO A 373 1.54 -4.64 4.79
C PRO A 373 2.40 -5.68 4.04
N ALA A 374 3.63 -5.98 4.47
CA ALA A 374 4.44 -7.02 3.83
C ALA A 374 3.77 -8.40 3.87
N GLN A 375 3.13 -8.76 4.98
CA GLN A 375 2.40 -10.02 5.13
C GLN A 375 1.17 -10.09 4.22
N VAL A 376 0.36 -9.03 4.23
CA VAL A 376 -0.90 -8.99 3.49
C VAL A 376 -0.68 -8.93 1.98
N LEU A 377 0.39 -8.25 1.55
CA LEU A 377 0.79 -8.17 0.14
C LEU A 377 1.65 -9.37 -0.32
N GLY A 378 1.93 -10.32 0.58
CA GLY A 378 2.64 -11.56 0.26
C GLY A 378 4.11 -11.35 -0.12
N VAL A 379 4.83 -10.50 0.65
CA VAL A 379 6.27 -10.21 0.48
C VAL A 379 7.02 -10.22 1.82
N ALA A 380 6.43 -10.78 2.88
CA ALA A 380 7.00 -10.78 4.21
C ALA A 380 8.25 -11.68 4.36
N ASP A 381 8.47 -12.59 3.42
CA ASP A 381 9.70 -13.36 3.28
C ASP A 381 10.90 -12.50 2.88
N ARG A 382 10.66 -11.34 2.26
CA ARG A 382 11.69 -10.43 1.74
C ARG A 382 11.74 -9.10 2.49
N LEU A 383 10.61 -8.57 2.96
CA LEU A 383 10.44 -7.18 3.43
C LEU A 383 9.74 -7.12 4.80
N GLY A 384 9.64 -5.91 5.36
CA GLY A 384 8.77 -5.57 6.50
C GLY A 384 9.41 -5.72 7.88
N SER A 385 10.59 -6.33 7.99
CA SER A 385 11.33 -6.45 9.26
C SER A 385 12.83 -6.57 9.02
N ILE A 386 13.64 -6.35 10.06
CA ILE A 386 15.09 -6.52 10.01
C ILE A 386 15.43 -7.92 10.53
N GLU A 387 15.55 -8.87 9.61
CA GLU A 387 15.82 -10.27 9.88
C GLU A 387 16.83 -10.85 8.88
N ALA A 388 17.64 -11.82 9.32
CA ALA A 388 18.54 -12.55 8.43
C ALA A 388 17.73 -13.25 7.30
N GLY A 389 18.23 -13.17 6.08
CA GLY A 389 17.62 -13.70 4.86
C GLY A 389 16.77 -12.70 4.09
N LYS A 390 16.26 -11.64 4.73
CA LYS A 390 15.46 -10.60 4.07
C LYS A 390 16.33 -9.61 3.30
N GLU A 391 15.72 -8.84 2.44
CA GLU A 391 16.39 -7.76 1.72
C GLU A 391 16.84 -6.66 2.67
N ALA A 392 18.01 -6.14 2.43
CA ALA A 392 18.54 -5.02 3.19
C ALA A 392 17.92 -3.69 2.73
N THR A 393 16.61 -3.58 2.92
CA THR A 393 15.81 -2.37 2.65
C THR A 393 15.50 -1.71 3.99
N LEU A 394 16.34 -0.72 4.34
CA LEU A 394 16.45 -0.14 5.67
C LEU A 394 16.62 1.36 5.59
N PHE A 395 16.23 2.08 6.63
CA PHE A 395 16.61 3.49 6.78
C PHE A 395 17.04 3.82 8.20
N ALA A 396 17.95 4.81 8.32
CA ALA A 396 18.43 5.33 9.58
C ALA A 396 17.86 6.76 9.80
N ALA A 397 17.19 6.96 10.92
CA ALA A 397 16.66 8.26 11.35
C ALA A 397 17.48 8.82 12.52
N ASP A 398 17.44 10.15 12.73
CA ASP A 398 18.13 10.82 13.86
C ASP A 398 17.34 10.77 15.17
N GLY A 399 16.19 10.09 15.18
CA GLY A 399 15.34 9.83 16.33
C GLY A 399 14.27 8.80 16.02
N ASP A 400 13.26 8.72 16.86
CA ASP A 400 12.09 7.89 16.62
C ASP A 400 11.33 8.37 15.38
N ILE A 401 11.08 7.46 14.42
CA ILE A 401 10.40 7.81 13.16
C ILE A 401 8.93 8.22 13.38
N LEU A 402 8.32 7.83 14.48
CA LEU A 402 6.99 8.26 14.86
C LEU A 402 6.97 9.69 15.43
N ASP A 403 8.13 10.27 15.75
CA ASP A 403 8.24 11.68 16.15
C ASP A 403 8.39 12.58 14.90
N LEU A 404 7.49 13.56 14.76
CA LEU A 404 7.50 14.54 13.66
C LEU A 404 8.83 15.31 13.52
N ARG A 405 9.62 15.41 14.60
CA ARG A 405 10.92 16.09 14.63
C ARG A 405 12.06 15.23 14.06
N SER A 406 11.83 13.94 13.93
CA SER A 406 12.83 13.01 13.42
C SER A 406 12.93 13.05 11.90
N HIS A 407 14.14 12.85 11.38
CA HIS A 407 14.42 12.89 9.96
C HIS A 407 15.19 11.65 9.53
N VAL A 408 14.82 11.08 8.40
CA VAL A 408 15.60 10.04 7.74
C VAL A 408 16.92 10.65 7.23
N LYS A 409 18.04 10.06 7.59
CA LYS A 409 19.37 10.54 7.23
C LYS A 409 20.08 9.66 6.20
N ARG A 410 19.79 8.38 6.21
CA ARG A 410 20.36 7.40 5.25
C ARG A 410 19.33 6.33 4.96
N MET A 411 19.38 5.78 3.78
CA MET A 411 18.50 4.70 3.35
C MET A 411 19.25 3.73 2.44
N TRP A 412 18.95 2.46 2.60
CA TRP A 412 19.39 1.37 1.72
C TRP A 412 18.18 0.66 1.15
N ILE A 413 18.19 0.42 -0.14
CA ILE A 413 17.20 -0.40 -0.84
C ILE A 413 17.96 -1.58 -1.47
N ALA A 414 17.58 -2.79 -1.08
CA ALA A 414 18.27 -4.02 -1.46
C ALA A 414 19.83 -3.90 -1.28
N GLY A 415 20.24 -3.34 -0.14
CA GLY A 415 21.65 -3.13 0.24
C GLY A 415 22.35 -1.95 -0.42
N ARG A 416 21.76 -1.32 -1.43
CA ARG A 416 22.32 -0.15 -2.12
C ARG A 416 21.86 1.13 -1.43
N GLU A 417 22.83 1.97 -1.04
CA GLU A 417 22.50 3.28 -0.46
C GLU A 417 21.89 4.20 -1.53
N VAL A 418 20.74 4.82 -1.21
CA VAL A 418 19.98 5.66 -2.14
C VAL A 418 20.03 7.13 -1.74
N ASN A 419 19.92 8.03 -2.73
CA ASN A 419 19.87 9.46 -2.52
C ASN A 419 18.49 9.87 -1.94
N LEU A 420 18.49 10.72 -0.91
CA LEU A 420 17.29 11.27 -0.27
C LEU A 420 16.97 12.69 -0.75
N GLU A 421 17.74 13.24 -1.69
CA GLU A 421 17.43 14.54 -2.28
C GLU A 421 16.06 14.50 -2.97
N ASN A 422 15.29 15.55 -2.79
CA ASN A 422 13.96 15.68 -3.36
C ASN A 422 13.63 17.16 -3.65
N ARG A 423 12.50 17.40 -4.27
CA ARG A 423 12.06 18.76 -4.62
C ARG A 423 12.02 19.70 -3.41
N HIS A 424 11.59 19.21 -2.23
CA HIS A 424 11.48 20.05 -1.03
C HIS A 424 12.87 20.48 -0.52
N THR A 425 13.83 19.55 -0.48
CA THR A 425 15.21 19.87 -0.05
C THR A 425 15.89 20.81 -1.04
N ARG A 426 15.74 20.60 -2.37
CA ARG A 426 16.25 21.51 -3.39
C ARG A 426 15.68 22.92 -3.27
N LEU A 427 14.38 23.04 -3.06
CA LEU A 427 13.72 24.34 -2.88
C LEU A 427 14.15 25.02 -1.57
N TYR A 428 14.27 24.26 -0.48
CA TYR A 428 14.75 24.78 0.79
C TYR A 428 16.15 25.38 0.66
N GLU A 429 17.10 24.67 0.07
CA GLU A 429 18.48 25.17 -0.14
C GLU A 429 18.48 26.41 -1.06
N LYS A 430 17.71 26.38 -2.14
CA LYS A 430 17.56 27.53 -3.03
C LYS A 430 17.10 28.79 -2.28
N TYR A 431 16.05 28.68 -1.46
CA TYR A 431 15.50 29.85 -0.77
C TYR A 431 16.28 30.25 0.47
N ARG A 432 16.96 29.30 1.15
CA ARG A 432 17.89 29.59 2.24
C ARG A 432 19.06 30.46 1.76
N ALA A 433 19.56 30.23 0.55
CA ALA A 433 20.63 30.99 -0.08
C ALA A 433 20.18 32.35 -0.68
N ARG A 434 18.88 32.69 -0.58
CA ARG A 434 18.36 33.96 -1.12
C ARG A 434 19.05 35.15 -0.47
N PRO A 435 19.59 36.13 -1.27
CA PRO A 435 20.14 37.36 -0.72
C PRO A 435 19.10 38.10 0.13
N ARG A 436 19.51 38.50 1.35
CA ARG A 436 18.65 39.37 2.17
C ARG A 436 18.59 40.73 1.49
N ALA A 437 17.39 41.28 1.33
CA ALA A 437 17.26 42.67 0.90
C ALA A 437 18.00 43.55 1.93
N LYS A 438 18.83 44.46 1.40
CA LYS A 438 19.53 45.46 2.22
C LYS A 438 18.52 46.46 2.75
#